data_ae96d251c36bd68d5b89d47c50e77fb5
#
_entry.id   ae96d251c36bd68d5b89d47c50e77fb5
#
_cell.length_a   1.000
_cell.length_b   1.000
_cell.length_c   1.000
_cell.angle_alpha   90.00
_cell.angle_beta   90.00
_cell.angle_gamma   90.00
#
_symmetry.space_group_name_H-M   'P 1'
#
loop_
_entity.id
_entity.type
_entity.pdbx_description
1 polymer ?
#
loop_
_entity_poly.entity_id
_entity_poly.type
_entity_poly.pdbx_seq_one_letter_code
_entity_poly.pdbx_strand_id
1 'polypeptide(L)'
;SLEQEKHNSAVVIAQAQKQSKKQAIPTKLLASEKSDRPAHPHALALNIQFYDPKQLLSTVSQTVSVPYFNLCQLFLKKSIDLCAQHYDLSPADINVQQSFQADGANISIDAERPKAVECLLMIGMVFQLLSEVLYKRYREEKRFVLQTRCAIANAVEDMQLDATQAAARLTHHLTARESALYLQEQYLKLVSDHFQLVALPNPSNVLTRHAFMISGMNSECAELAQSL
;
A
#
# COMPACT_ATOMS: atom_id res chain seq x y z
N SER A 1 -8.44 4.73 -23.35
CA SER A 1 -7.75 5.99 -23.71
C SER A 1 -7.48 6.79 -22.44
N LEU A 2 -6.48 7.66 -22.46
CA LEU A 2 -6.04 8.49 -21.33
C LEU A 2 -7.19 9.31 -20.70
N GLU A 3 -8.18 9.70 -21.50
CA GLU A 3 -9.37 10.42 -21.01
C GLU A 3 -10.31 9.52 -20.22
N GLN A 4 -10.44 8.26 -20.60
CA GLN A 4 -11.28 7.27 -19.91
C GLN A 4 -10.70 6.87 -18.56
N GLU A 5 -9.38 6.78 -18.48
CA GLU A 5 -8.64 6.52 -17.23
C GLU A 5 -8.77 7.68 -16.24
N LYS A 6 -8.64 8.91 -16.73
CA LYS A 6 -8.85 10.12 -15.91
C LYS A 6 -10.30 10.20 -15.40
N HIS A 7 -11.26 9.78 -16.22
CA HIS A 7 -12.67 9.78 -15.84
C HIS A 7 -12.96 8.72 -14.76
N ASN A 8 -12.46 7.50 -14.94
CA ASN A 8 -12.65 6.41 -13.97
C ASN A 8 -11.98 6.73 -12.62
N SER A 9 -10.77 7.24 -12.65
CA SER A 9 -10.06 7.66 -11.43
C SER A 9 -10.79 8.81 -10.72
N ALA A 10 -11.31 9.78 -11.48
CA ALA A 10 -12.08 10.89 -10.93
C ALA A 10 -13.41 10.42 -10.29
N VAL A 11 -14.07 9.42 -10.87
CA VAL A 11 -15.30 8.84 -10.31
C VAL A 11 -15.03 8.13 -8.99
N VAL A 12 -13.97 7.34 -8.93
CA VAL A 12 -13.56 6.65 -7.68
C VAL A 12 -13.23 7.65 -6.58
N ILE A 13 -12.47 8.69 -6.90
CA ILE A 13 -12.13 9.77 -5.96
C ILE A 13 -13.40 10.49 -5.49
N ALA A 14 -14.30 10.83 -6.40
CA ALA A 14 -15.54 11.54 -6.06
C ALA A 14 -16.47 10.67 -5.19
N GLN A 15 -16.57 9.37 -5.47
CA GLN A 15 -17.35 8.43 -4.65
C GLN A 15 -16.76 8.27 -3.25
N ALA A 16 -15.43 8.11 -3.16
CA ALA A 16 -14.72 8.02 -1.89
C ALA A 16 -14.88 9.31 -1.06
N GLN A 17 -14.81 10.49 -1.69
CA GLN A 17 -15.03 11.77 -1.02
C GLN A 17 -16.46 11.93 -0.50
N LYS A 18 -17.47 11.47 -1.25
CA LYS A 18 -18.88 11.49 -0.81
C LYS A 18 -19.12 10.56 0.37
N GLN A 19 -18.51 9.38 0.36
CA GLN A 19 -18.60 8.42 1.47
C GLN A 19 -17.87 8.93 2.71
N SER A 20 -16.69 9.54 2.56
CA SER A 20 -15.94 10.15 3.65
C SER A 20 -16.71 11.29 4.34
N LYS A 21 -17.47 12.09 3.58
CA LYS A 21 -18.30 13.17 4.14
C LYS A 21 -19.57 12.68 4.83
N LYS A 22 -20.10 11.51 4.43
CA LYS A 22 -21.32 10.94 5.04
C LYS A 22 -21.03 10.10 6.29
N GLN A 23 -19.84 9.56 6.41
CA GLN A 23 -19.41 8.78 7.57
C GLN A 23 -18.54 9.65 8.48
N ALA A 24 -19.17 10.55 9.23
CA ALA A 24 -18.55 11.10 10.42
C ALA A 24 -18.47 9.96 11.45
N ILE A 25 -17.44 9.12 11.35
CA ILE A 25 -17.20 8.06 12.32
C ILE A 25 -16.82 8.73 13.64
N PRO A 26 -17.47 8.39 14.75
CA PRO A 26 -17.10 8.93 16.05
C PRO A 26 -15.63 8.64 16.32
N THR A 27 -14.91 9.62 16.80
CA THR A 27 -13.46 9.60 17.09
C THR A 27 -13.01 8.40 17.96
N LYS A 28 -13.96 7.72 18.59
CA LYS A 28 -13.75 6.54 19.45
C LYS A 28 -13.49 5.24 18.69
N LEU A 29 -13.76 5.17 17.38
CA LEU A 29 -13.54 3.96 16.55
C LEU A 29 -12.17 3.94 15.84
N LEU A 30 -11.37 4.98 15.97
CA LEU A 30 -10.00 5.07 15.46
C LEU A 30 -8.94 4.57 16.47
N ALA A 31 -9.35 4.10 17.63
CA ALA A 31 -8.45 3.37 18.51
C ALA A 31 -8.10 2.05 17.84
N SER A 32 -6.83 1.93 17.44
CA SER A 32 -6.25 0.79 16.77
C SER A 32 -6.73 -0.54 17.38
N GLU A 33 -7.58 -1.26 16.69
CA GLU A 33 -7.66 -2.70 16.89
C GLU A 33 -6.35 -3.27 16.33
N LYS A 34 -5.31 -3.26 17.15
CA LYS A 34 -4.18 -4.16 16.95
C LYS A 34 -4.77 -5.56 17.06
N SER A 35 -4.93 -6.22 15.93
CA SER A 35 -5.30 -7.62 15.90
C SER A 35 -4.19 -8.40 16.62
N ASP A 36 -4.48 -8.91 17.81
CA ASP A 36 -3.61 -9.82 18.57
C ASP A 36 -3.53 -11.22 17.96
N ARG A 37 -3.77 -11.34 16.65
CA ARG A 37 -3.57 -12.62 15.98
C ARG A 37 -2.08 -12.92 15.93
N PRO A 38 -1.66 -14.13 16.35
CA PRO A 38 -0.26 -14.52 16.26
C PRO A 38 0.21 -14.41 14.81
N ALA A 39 1.41 -13.89 14.61
CA ALA A 39 2.01 -13.77 13.28
C ALA A 39 2.03 -15.14 12.59
N HIS A 40 1.38 -15.26 11.44
CA HIS A 40 1.38 -16.50 10.67
C HIS A 40 2.78 -16.72 10.10
N PRO A 41 3.40 -17.93 10.20
CA PRO A 41 4.77 -18.17 9.74
C PRO A 41 4.99 -17.91 8.24
N HIS A 42 3.92 -17.96 7.44
CA HIS A 42 3.94 -17.67 6.00
C HIS A 42 3.29 -16.34 5.66
N ALA A 43 3.23 -15.40 6.61
CA ALA A 43 2.67 -14.10 6.34
C ALA A 43 3.52 -13.31 5.35
N LEU A 44 2.81 -12.64 4.44
CA LEU A 44 3.34 -11.60 3.58
C LEU A 44 2.64 -10.30 3.94
N ALA A 45 3.39 -9.25 4.20
CA ALA A 45 2.85 -7.97 4.63
C ALA A 45 3.13 -6.85 3.61
N LEU A 46 2.15 -5.97 3.46
CA LEU A 46 2.28 -4.68 2.77
C LEU A 46 2.21 -3.58 3.82
N ASN A 47 3.22 -2.74 3.86
CA ASN A 47 3.25 -1.49 4.62
C ASN A 47 3.19 -0.30 3.67
N ILE A 48 2.34 0.67 3.99
CA ILE A 48 2.24 1.92 3.27
C ILE A 48 2.49 3.05 4.25
N GLN A 49 3.41 3.95 3.91
CA GLN A 49 3.74 5.12 4.72
C GLN A 49 3.56 6.40 3.90
N PHE A 50 3.26 7.49 4.61
CA PHE A 50 3.36 8.81 4.02
C PHE A 50 4.83 9.23 3.91
N TYR A 51 5.18 9.79 2.77
CA TYR A 51 6.46 10.44 2.58
C TYR A 51 6.32 11.93 2.95
N ASP A 52 6.80 12.26 4.14
CA ASP A 52 6.60 13.58 4.73
C ASP A 52 7.90 14.15 5.32
N PRO A 53 8.94 14.42 4.48
CA PRO A 53 10.22 14.90 4.95
C PRO A 53 10.17 16.28 5.60
N LYS A 54 9.14 17.08 5.27
CA LYS A 54 8.91 18.42 5.82
C LYS A 54 8.01 18.41 7.06
N GLN A 55 7.57 17.24 7.52
CA GLN A 55 6.68 17.07 8.67
C GLN A 55 5.38 17.89 8.58
N LEU A 56 4.77 17.91 7.40
CA LEU A 56 3.54 18.66 7.14
C LEU A 56 2.36 18.14 7.97
N LEU A 57 2.32 16.84 8.28
CA LEU A 57 1.29 16.23 9.14
C LEU A 57 1.23 16.88 10.52
N SER A 58 2.37 17.29 11.07
CA SER A 58 2.42 17.97 12.36
C SER A 58 1.87 19.40 12.32
N THR A 59 1.71 19.98 11.14
CA THR A 59 1.25 21.36 10.94
C THR A 59 -0.25 21.49 10.72
N VAL A 60 -0.95 20.38 10.48
CA VAL A 60 -2.40 20.37 10.22
C VAL A 60 -3.17 19.86 11.42
N SER A 61 -4.38 20.40 11.61
CA SER A 61 -5.27 19.94 12.67
C SER A 61 -5.90 18.58 12.34
N GLN A 62 -6.44 17.92 13.35
CA GLN A 62 -7.17 16.66 13.18
C GLN A 62 -8.40 16.79 12.27
N THR A 63 -8.98 17.99 12.19
CA THR A 63 -10.10 18.27 11.27
C THR A 63 -9.70 18.15 9.79
N VAL A 64 -8.40 18.22 9.49
CA VAL A 64 -7.82 18.02 8.15
C VAL A 64 -7.25 16.61 8.02
N SER A 65 -6.45 16.16 8.99
CA SER A 65 -5.74 14.88 8.88
C SER A 65 -6.65 13.66 8.97
N VAL A 66 -7.64 13.65 9.85
CA VAL A 66 -8.53 12.48 10.02
C VAL A 66 -9.36 12.20 8.77
N PRO A 67 -10.04 13.17 8.14
CA PRO A 67 -10.73 12.93 6.87
C PRO A 67 -9.78 12.47 5.76
N TYR A 68 -8.55 12.95 5.73
CA TYR A 68 -7.54 12.54 4.78
C TYR A 68 -7.14 11.06 4.98
N PHE A 69 -6.91 10.63 6.22
CA PHE A 69 -6.63 9.23 6.52
C PHE A 69 -7.80 8.32 6.14
N ASN A 70 -9.03 8.75 6.41
CA ASN A 70 -10.23 8.01 6.02
C ASN A 70 -10.33 7.87 4.50
N LEU A 71 -9.98 8.89 3.74
CA LEU A 71 -9.95 8.82 2.28
C LEU A 71 -8.88 7.83 1.78
N CYS A 72 -7.69 7.86 2.35
CA CYS A 72 -6.63 6.90 2.04
C CYS A 72 -7.08 5.47 2.36
N GLN A 73 -7.78 5.27 3.47
CA GLN A 73 -8.31 3.95 3.86
C GLN A 73 -9.37 3.45 2.88
N LEU A 74 -10.24 4.33 2.38
CA LEU A 74 -11.21 3.97 1.34
C LEU A 74 -10.51 3.55 0.04
N PHE A 75 -9.43 4.22 -0.34
CA PHE A 75 -8.63 3.82 -1.51
C PHE A 75 -7.98 2.47 -1.31
N LEU A 76 -7.44 2.21 -0.13
CA LEU A 76 -6.85 0.91 0.19
C LEU A 76 -7.91 -0.20 0.15
N LYS A 77 -9.05 0.02 0.77
CA LYS A 77 -10.17 -0.92 0.73
C LYS A 77 -10.63 -1.20 -0.69
N LYS A 78 -10.75 -0.17 -1.51
CA LYS A 78 -11.13 -0.32 -2.91
C LYS A 78 -10.10 -1.14 -3.71
N SER A 79 -8.83 -0.87 -3.47
CA SER A 79 -7.71 -1.64 -4.07
C SER A 79 -7.76 -3.10 -3.65
N ILE A 80 -8.03 -3.38 -2.39
CA ILE A 80 -8.20 -4.75 -1.86
C ILE A 80 -9.36 -5.45 -2.57
N ASP A 81 -10.53 -4.82 -2.62
CA ASP A 81 -11.74 -5.42 -3.20
C ASP A 81 -11.54 -5.75 -4.69
N LEU A 82 -10.97 -4.83 -5.46
CA LEU A 82 -10.72 -5.01 -6.89
C LEU A 82 -9.69 -6.12 -7.16
N CYS A 83 -8.59 -6.11 -6.46
CA CYS A 83 -7.52 -7.08 -6.65
C CYS A 83 -7.93 -8.48 -6.15
N ALA A 84 -8.57 -8.58 -5.01
CA ALA A 84 -9.08 -9.85 -4.50
C ALA A 84 -10.06 -10.49 -5.49
N GLN A 85 -10.99 -9.72 -6.02
CA GLN A 85 -11.94 -10.21 -7.04
C GLN A 85 -11.21 -10.72 -8.29
N HIS A 86 -10.21 -9.98 -8.77
CA HIS A 86 -9.44 -10.36 -9.97
C HIS A 86 -8.68 -11.68 -9.78
N TYR A 87 -8.12 -11.91 -8.59
CA TYR A 87 -7.32 -13.12 -8.28
C TYR A 87 -8.11 -14.24 -7.61
N ASP A 88 -9.44 -14.19 -7.65
CA ASP A 88 -10.34 -15.19 -7.02
C ASP A 88 -10.08 -15.39 -5.52
N LEU A 89 -9.74 -14.30 -4.84
CA LEU A 89 -9.58 -14.28 -3.38
C LEU A 89 -10.76 -13.54 -2.74
N SER A 90 -11.08 -13.91 -1.51
CA SER A 90 -12.02 -13.12 -0.71
C SER A 90 -11.29 -11.91 -0.12
N PRO A 91 -11.91 -10.71 -0.07
CA PRO A 91 -11.35 -9.59 0.69
C PRO A 91 -11.05 -9.94 2.16
N ALA A 92 -11.79 -10.89 2.74
CA ALA A 92 -11.54 -11.40 4.09
C ALA A 92 -10.24 -12.20 4.25
N ASP A 93 -9.65 -12.67 3.15
CA ASP A 93 -8.34 -13.32 3.15
C ASP A 93 -7.20 -12.33 3.40
N ILE A 94 -7.47 -11.04 3.18
CA ILE A 94 -6.51 -9.97 3.42
C ILE A 94 -6.81 -9.35 4.78
N ASN A 95 -5.84 -9.46 5.69
CA ASN A 95 -5.96 -8.97 7.05
C ASN A 95 -5.51 -7.51 7.13
N VAL A 96 -6.40 -6.60 7.51
CA VAL A 96 -6.06 -5.22 7.80
C VAL A 96 -5.56 -5.14 9.23
N GLN A 97 -4.24 -5.12 9.41
CA GLN A 97 -3.60 -5.06 10.73
C GLN A 97 -3.63 -3.65 11.31
N GLN A 98 -3.51 -2.64 10.46
CA GLN A 98 -3.60 -1.25 10.83
C GLN A 98 -4.23 -0.44 9.71
N SER A 99 -5.33 0.24 10.01
CA SER A 99 -5.92 1.25 9.13
C SER A 99 -5.07 2.52 9.10
N PHE A 100 -5.23 3.36 8.07
CA PHE A 100 -4.45 4.57 7.92
C PHE A 100 -4.50 5.48 9.15
N GLN A 101 -3.33 5.78 9.65
CA GLN A 101 -3.02 6.77 10.68
C GLN A 101 -1.78 7.57 10.22
N ALA A 102 -1.25 8.43 11.06
CA ALA A 102 -0.07 9.24 10.73
C ALA A 102 1.16 8.39 10.32
N ASP A 103 1.31 7.20 10.88
CA ASP A 103 2.38 6.25 10.57
C ASP A 103 2.05 5.28 9.42
N GLY A 104 0.92 5.48 8.74
CA GLY A 104 0.53 4.71 7.57
C GLY A 104 -0.46 3.58 7.85
N ALA A 105 -0.41 2.54 7.04
CA ALA A 105 -1.28 1.38 7.11
C ALA A 105 -0.52 0.07 6.91
N ASN A 106 -1.05 -1.03 7.44
CA ASN A 106 -0.52 -2.38 7.28
C ASN A 106 -1.62 -3.36 6.91
N ILE A 107 -1.36 -4.17 5.92
CA ILE A 107 -2.17 -5.33 5.56
C ILE A 107 -1.27 -6.55 5.40
N SER A 108 -1.85 -7.73 5.55
CA SER A 108 -1.13 -8.98 5.36
C SER A 108 -2.03 -10.08 4.78
N ILE A 109 -1.40 -11.08 4.22
CA ILE A 109 -2.04 -12.27 3.66
C ILE A 109 -1.17 -13.49 3.93
N ASP A 110 -1.77 -14.66 3.95
CA ASP A 110 -1.04 -15.92 3.90
C ASP A 110 -0.46 -16.12 2.50
N ALA A 111 0.87 -16.08 2.38
CA ALA A 111 1.57 -16.20 1.11
C ALA A 111 1.37 -17.56 0.41
N GLU A 112 0.97 -18.60 1.14
CA GLU A 112 0.70 -19.93 0.57
C GLU A 112 -0.66 -20.03 -0.13
N ARG A 113 -1.56 -19.07 0.08
CA ARG A 113 -2.80 -19.02 -0.71
C ARG A 113 -2.50 -18.85 -2.19
N PRO A 114 -3.21 -19.55 -3.08
CA PRO A 114 -3.02 -19.36 -4.52
C PRO A 114 -3.19 -17.88 -4.92
N LYS A 115 -2.24 -17.36 -5.69
CA LYS A 115 -2.21 -15.98 -6.17
C LYS A 115 -2.08 -14.88 -5.11
N ALA A 116 -1.80 -15.25 -3.86
CA ALA A 116 -1.69 -14.30 -2.76
C ALA A 116 -0.57 -13.27 -2.96
N VAL A 117 0.59 -13.71 -3.42
CA VAL A 117 1.75 -12.83 -3.64
C VAL A 117 1.45 -11.82 -4.74
N GLU A 118 0.94 -12.29 -5.87
CA GLU A 118 0.57 -11.44 -7.01
C GLU A 118 -0.53 -10.44 -6.61
N CYS A 119 -1.52 -10.91 -5.86
CA CYS A 119 -2.61 -10.07 -5.37
C CYS A 119 -2.10 -8.94 -4.47
N LEU A 120 -1.25 -9.25 -3.48
CA LEU A 120 -0.74 -8.23 -2.57
C LEU A 120 0.13 -7.20 -3.27
N LEU A 121 0.97 -7.63 -4.21
CA LEU A 121 1.74 -6.71 -5.04
C LEU A 121 0.82 -5.79 -5.85
N MET A 122 -0.20 -6.35 -6.47
CA MET A 122 -1.14 -5.56 -7.27
C MET A 122 -1.94 -4.57 -6.42
N ILE A 123 -2.32 -4.93 -5.20
CA ILE A 123 -2.94 -4.00 -4.24
C ILE A 123 -2.02 -2.79 -4.01
N GLY A 124 -0.74 -3.03 -3.75
CA GLY A 124 0.24 -1.96 -3.58
C GLY A 124 0.36 -1.06 -4.80
N MET A 125 0.41 -1.64 -5.99
CA MET A 125 0.53 -0.88 -7.25
C MET A 125 -0.72 -0.07 -7.56
N VAL A 126 -1.90 -0.64 -7.41
CA VAL A 126 -3.19 0.05 -7.62
C VAL A 126 -3.35 1.20 -6.61
N PHE A 127 -3.03 0.95 -5.35
CA PHE A 127 -3.05 2.00 -4.33
C PHE A 127 -2.11 3.16 -4.68
N GLN A 128 -0.88 2.87 -5.10
CA GLN A 128 0.08 3.90 -5.49
C GLN A 128 -0.41 4.73 -6.70
N LEU A 129 -1.05 4.11 -7.66
CA LEU A 129 -1.65 4.83 -8.80
C LEU A 129 -2.77 5.77 -8.34
N LEU A 130 -3.67 5.31 -7.47
CA LEU A 130 -4.74 6.13 -6.91
C LEU A 130 -4.20 7.27 -6.05
N SER A 131 -3.19 7.00 -5.24
CA SER A 131 -2.50 8.00 -4.42
C SER A 131 -1.86 9.09 -5.27
N GLU A 132 -1.26 8.74 -6.39
CA GLU A 132 -0.63 9.66 -7.33
C GLU A 132 -1.67 10.58 -7.99
N VAL A 133 -2.80 10.01 -8.42
CA VAL A 133 -3.91 10.79 -8.99
C VAL A 133 -4.48 11.77 -7.94
N LEU A 134 -4.67 11.30 -6.71
CA LEU A 134 -5.13 12.16 -5.60
C LEU A 134 -4.14 13.28 -5.32
N TYR A 135 -2.85 12.96 -5.28
CA TYR A 135 -1.79 13.94 -5.03
C TYR A 135 -1.82 15.07 -6.05
N LYS A 136 -1.87 14.75 -7.33
CA LYS A 136 -1.94 15.74 -8.40
C LYS A 136 -3.17 16.62 -8.28
N ARG A 137 -4.34 16.04 -8.07
CA ARG A 137 -5.61 16.75 -7.96
C ARG A 137 -5.64 17.68 -6.74
N TYR A 138 -5.24 17.19 -5.56
CA TYR A 138 -5.27 17.98 -4.33
C TYR A 138 -4.23 19.10 -4.35
N ARG A 139 -3.09 18.89 -5.00
CA ARG A 139 -2.11 19.96 -5.23
C ARG A 139 -2.68 21.09 -6.08
N GLU A 140 -3.39 20.76 -7.14
CA GLU A 140 -4.08 21.75 -7.99
C GLU A 140 -5.16 22.51 -7.22
N GLU A 141 -5.90 21.81 -6.35
CA GLU A 141 -6.94 22.40 -5.50
C GLU A 141 -6.38 23.10 -4.24
N LYS A 142 -5.08 23.12 -4.04
CA LYS A 142 -4.39 23.64 -2.84
C LYS A 142 -4.91 23.02 -1.55
N ARG A 143 -5.20 21.72 -1.58
CA ARG A 143 -5.62 20.92 -0.44
C ARG A 143 -4.44 20.15 0.13
N PHE A 144 -4.53 19.82 1.43
CA PHE A 144 -3.55 18.99 2.09
C PHE A 144 -3.49 17.59 1.47
N VAL A 145 -2.30 17.17 1.07
CA VAL A 145 -2.03 15.85 0.52
C VAL A 145 -0.56 15.50 0.68
N LEU A 146 -0.26 14.22 0.86
CA LEU A 146 1.09 13.68 0.91
C LEU A 146 1.27 12.60 -0.17
N GLN A 147 2.50 12.45 -0.61
CA GLN A 147 2.88 11.28 -1.38
C GLN A 147 3.06 10.08 -0.47
N THR A 148 2.95 8.89 -1.03
CA THR A 148 3.12 7.63 -0.33
C THR A 148 4.29 6.82 -0.87
N ARG A 149 4.72 5.87 -0.09
CA ARG A 149 5.70 4.84 -0.39
C ARG A 149 5.23 3.54 0.21
N CYS A 150 5.60 2.41 -0.34
CA CYS A 150 5.17 1.13 0.20
C CYS A 150 6.23 0.03 0.01
N ALA A 151 6.17 -0.97 0.86
CA ALA A 151 6.98 -2.16 0.70
C ALA A 151 6.21 -3.42 1.10
N ILE A 152 6.60 -4.52 0.50
CA ILE A 152 6.07 -5.85 0.74
C ILE A 152 7.22 -6.72 1.23
N ALA A 153 7.00 -7.47 2.29
CA ALA A 153 8.02 -8.33 2.86
C ALA A 153 7.47 -9.61 3.49
N ASN A 154 8.28 -10.66 3.40
CA ASN A 154 8.21 -11.80 4.31
C ASN A 154 8.96 -11.49 5.62
N ALA A 155 8.81 -12.35 6.61
CA ALA A 155 9.60 -12.28 7.84
C ALA A 155 11.10 -12.44 7.53
N VAL A 156 11.93 -11.75 8.30
CA VAL A 156 13.40 -11.81 8.22
C VAL A 156 13.92 -12.39 9.52
N GLU A 157 14.16 -13.69 9.55
CA GLU A 157 14.55 -14.43 10.76
C GLU A 157 15.88 -13.92 11.33
N ASP A 158 16.87 -13.67 10.50
CA ASP A 158 18.19 -13.18 10.91
C ASP A 158 18.15 -11.85 11.66
N MET A 159 17.11 -11.05 11.45
CA MET A 159 16.88 -9.77 12.12
C MET A 159 15.77 -9.84 13.17
N GLN A 160 15.18 -11.01 13.39
CA GLN A 160 14.04 -11.20 14.30
C GLN A 160 12.85 -10.28 13.97
N LEU A 161 12.61 -10.04 12.67
CA LEU A 161 11.51 -9.24 12.18
C LEU A 161 10.40 -10.13 11.65
N ASP A 162 9.16 -9.90 12.09
CA ASP A 162 8.01 -10.46 11.40
C ASP A 162 7.78 -9.74 10.05
N ALA A 163 6.85 -10.23 9.24
CA ALA A 163 6.60 -9.68 7.92
C ALA A 163 6.19 -8.20 7.98
N THR A 164 5.34 -7.82 8.91
CA THR A 164 4.88 -6.43 9.09
C THR A 164 6.02 -5.50 9.50
N GLN A 165 6.84 -5.93 10.45
CA GLN A 165 8.03 -5.17 10.88
C GLN A 165 9.04 -5.02 9.75
N ALA A 166 9.29 -6.10 8.99
CA ALA A 166 10.21 -6.07 7.86
C ALA A 166 9.70 -5.12 6.76
N ALA A 167 8.41 -5.19 6.41
CA ALA A 167 7.81 -4.29 5.44
C ALA A 167 7.90 -2.83 5.88
N ALA A 168 7.61 -2.52 7.15
CA ALA A 168 7.71 -1.16 7.67
C ALA A 168 9.14 -0.61 7.63
N ARG A 169 10.12 -1.41 8.00
CA ARG A 169 11.54 -1.00 7.93
C ARG A 169 12.00 -0.79 6.49
N LEU A 170 11.59 -1.66 5.57
CA LEU A 170 11.93 -1.51 4.17
C LEU A 170 11.30 -0.23 3.59
N THR A 171 10.04 0.03 3.88
CA THR A 171 9.34 1.24 3.44
C THR A 171 10.06 2.50 3.90
N HIS A 172 10.62 2.50 5.11
CA HIS A 172 11.32 3.66 5.67
C HIS A 172 12.58 4.06 4.88
N HIS A 173 13.17 3.15 4.11
CA HIS A 173 14.29 3.44 3.21
C HIS A 173 13.90 4.10 1.89
N LEU A 174 12.62 4.18 1.61
CA LEU A 174 12.11 4.63 0.32
C LEU A 174 11.81 6.13 0.33
N THR A 175 11.75 6.71 -0.86
CA THR A 175 11.27 8.06 -1.10
C THR A 175 9.88 8.04 -1.74
N ALA A 176 9.36 9.23 -2.08
CA ALA A 176 8.01 9.37 -2.64
C ALA A 176 7.79 8.47 -3.87
N ARG A 177 6.65 7.79 -3.91
CA ARG A 177 6.17 6.91 -4.98
C ARG A 177 7.00 5.66 -5.22
N GLU A 178 8.02 5.44 -4.41
CA GLU A 178 8.81 4.23 -4.50
C GLU A 178 8.10 3.04 -3.86
N SER A 179 8.29 1.89 -4.46
CA SER A 179 7.82 0.59 -3.97
C SER A 179 8.97 -0.41 -3.97
N ALA A 180 9.06 -1.20 -2.92
CA ALA A 180 10.10 -2.23 -2.80
C ALA A 180 9.52 -3.54 -2.28
N LEU A 181 10.29 -4.61 -2.45
CA LEU A 181 9.93 -5.92 -1.95
C LEU A 181 11.14 -6.67 -1.39
N TYR A 182 10.89 -7.44 -0.36
CA TYR A 182 11.77 -8.46 0.18
C TYR A 182 10.99 -9.78 0.25
N LEU A 183 11.24 -10.66 -0.69
CA LEU A 183 10.54 -11.93 -0.79
C LEU A 183 11.52 -13.09 -0.66
N GLN A 184 11.06 -14.17 -0.04
CA GLN A 184 11.75 -15.45 -0.10
C GLN A 184 11.83 -15.89 -1.56
N GLU A 185 12.86 -16.68 -1.90
CA GLU A 185 13.19 -17.03 -3.28
C GLU A 185 12.02 -17.67 -4.04
N GLN A 186 11.27 -18.56 -3.40
CA GLN A 186 10.12 -19.21 -4.03
C GLN A 186 9.01 -18.23 -4.43
N TYR A 187 8.83 -17.15 -3.68
CA TYR A 187 7.84 -16.10 -3.99
C TYR A 187 8.39 -15.08 -4.96
N LEU A 188 9.68 -14.79 -4.89
CA LEU A 188 10.34 -13.87 -5.82
C LEU A 188 10.20 -14.35 -7.28
N LYS A 189 10.32 -15.65 -7.50
CA LYS A 189 10.13 -16.26 -8.83
C LYS A 189 8.75 -16.05 -9.41
N LEU A 190 7.71 -15.95 -8.57
CA LEU A 190 6.33 -15.73 -9.02
C LEU A 190 6.10 -14.33 -9.59
N VAL A 191 6.92 -13.38 -9.21
CA VAL A 191 6.71 -11.96 -9.57
C VAL A 191 7.78 -11.40 -10.48
N SER A 192 8.93 -12.02 -10.59
CA SER A 192 10.08 -11.53 -11.40
C SER A 192 9.77 -11.40 -12.89
N ASP A 193 8.83 -12.20 -13.41
CA ASP A 193 8.41 -12.14 -14.83
C ASP A 193 7.42 -10.99 -15.10
N HIS A 194 6.81 -10.42 -14.07
CA HIS A 194 5.76 -9.41 -14.18
C HIS A 194 6.22 -8.02 -13.79
N PHE A 195 7.29 -7.92 -13.03
CA PHE A 195 7.82 -6.67 -12.50
C PHE A 195 9.28 -6.51 -12.85
N GLN A 196 9.66 -5.27 -13.18
CA GLN A 196 11.07 -4.92 -13.35
C GLN A 196 11.65 -4.60 -11.96
N LEU A 197 12.67 -5.35 -11.56
CA LEU A 197 13.27 -5.24 -10.24
C LEU A 197 14.71 -4.72 -10.38
N VAL A 198 15.06 -3.78 -9.52
CA VAL A 198 16.42 -3.24 -9.41
C VAL A 198 16.90 -3.31 -7.96
N ALA A 199 18.20 -3.40 -7.76
CA ALA A 199 18.77 -3.39 -6.42
C ALA A 199 18.42 -2.11 -5.67
N LEU A 200 18.25 -2.21 -4.36
CA LEU A 200 18.01 -1.05 -3.51
C LEU A 200 19.29 -0.20 -3.41
N PRO A 201 19.21 1.12 -3.58
CA PRO A 201 20.40 1.97 -3.40
C PRO A 201 20.81 2.03 -1.93
N ASN A 202 22.13 2.11 -1.68
CA ASN A 202 22.72 2.25 -0.35
C ASN A 202 22.24 1.21 0.69
N PRO A 203 22.36 -0.10 0.40
CA PRO A 203 21.96 -1.13 1.33
C PRO A 203 22.80 -1.08 2.60
N SER A 204 22.16 -1.18 3.77
CA SER A 204 22.82 -1.03 5.08
C SER A 204 22.73 -2.28 5.96
N ASN A 205 21.89 -3.25 5.64
CA ASN A 205 21.69 -4.47 6.42
C ASN A 205 21.24 -5.65 5.55
N VAL A 206 20.99 -6.80 6.15
CA VAL A 206 20.56 -8.01 5.42
C VAL A 206 19.25 -7.78 4.66
N LEU A 207 18.29 -7.10 5.27
CA LEU A 207 17.01 -6.79 4.63
C LEU A 207 17.22 -5.95 3.36
N THR A 208 17.92 -4.83 3.45
CA THR A 208 18.11 -3.91 2.33
C THR A 208 19.04 -4.45 1.25
N ARG A 209 19.98 -5.32 1.60
CA ARG A 209 20.87 -5.99 0.63
C ARG A 209 20.16 -6.99 -0.27
N HIS A 210 19.12 -7.63 0.23
CA HIS A 210 18.35 -8.65 -0.50
C HIS A 210 16.98 -8.15 -0.98
N ALA A 211 16.67 -6.88 -0.75
CA ALA A 211 15.48 -6.23 -1.25
C ALA A 211 15.67 -5.70 -2.67
N PHE A 212 14.54 -5.55 -3.37
CA PHE A 212 14.49 -4.97 -4.71
C PHE A 212 13.51 -3.82 -4.75
N MET A 213 13.85 -2.76 -5.48
CA MET A 213 12.88 -1.75 -5.87
C MET A 213 12.13 -2.21 -7.11
N ILE A 214 10.85 -1.91 -7.16
CA ILE A 214 10.02 -2.09 -8.33
C ILE A 214 10.19 -0.86 -9.21
N SER A 215 10.90 -1.01 -10.34
CA SER A 215 11.13 0.09 -11.29
C SER A 215 10.07 0.16 -12.39
N GLY A 216 9.28 -0.88 -12.56
CA GLY A 216 8.22 -0.93 -13.55
C GLY A 216 7.49 -2.27 -13.54
N MET A 217 6.40 -2.31 -14.27
CA MET A 217 5.63 -3.52 -14.56
C MET A 217 5.77 -3.87 -16.04
N ASN A 218 5.66 -5.17 -16.40
CA ASN A 218 5.49 -5.52 -17.78
C ASN A 218 4.18 -4.95 -18.34
N SER A 219 4.01 -4.89 -19.65
CA SER A 219 2.85 -4.26 -20.29
C SER A 219 1.52 -4.89 -19.86
N GLU A 220 1.48 -6.20 -19.67
CA GLU A 220 0.29 -6.94 -19.23
C GLU A 220 -0.11 -6.55 -17.80
N CYS A 221 0.82 -6.51 -16.86
CA CYS A 221 0.55 -6.06 -15.49
C CYS A 221 0.21 -4.57 -15.41
N ALA A 222 0.85 -3.72 -16.21
CA ALA A 222 0.53 -2.30 -16.26
C ALA A 222 -0.90 -2.05 -16.76
N GLU A 223 -1.31 -2.75 -17.81
CA GLU A 223 -2.69 -2.70 -18.33
C GLU A 223 -3.70 -3.19 -17.30
N LEU A 224 -3.40 -4.28 -16.60
CA LEU A 224 -4.23 -4.80 -15.53
C LEU A 224 -4.40 -3.79 -14.40
N ALA A 225 -3.33 -3.21 -13.91
CA ALA A 225 -3.37 -2.21 -12.83
C ALA A 225 -4.19 -0.98 -13.21
N GLN A 226 -4.12 -0.55 -14.47
CA GLN A 226 -4.89 0.59 -14.98
C GLN A 226 -6.37 0.24 -15.21
N SER A 227 -6.70 -1.03 -15.50
CA SER A 227 -8.07 -1.47 -15.77
C SER A 227 -8.89 -1.72 -14.50
N LEU A 228 -8.23 -1.98 -13.37
CA LEU A 228 -8.86 -2.21 -12.07
C LEU A 228 -9.29 -0.88 -11.41
#